data_5c7e4c3990a924a5e13917d4aafb6859
#
_entry.id   5c7e4c3990a924a5e13917d4aafb6859
#
_cell.length_a   1.000
_cell.length_b   1.000
_cell.length_c   1.000
_cell.angle_alpha   90.00
_cell.angle_beta   90.00
_cell.angle_gamma   90.00
#
_symmetry.space_group_name_H-M   'P 1'
#
loop_
_entity.id
_entity.type
_entity.pdbx_description
1 polymer ?
#
loop_
_entity_poly.entity_id
_entity_poly.type
_entity_poly.pdbx_seq_one_letter_code
_entity_poly.pdbx_strand_id
1 'polypeptide(L)'
;MAVYTEKKTYQTKAHMGMIDVTEDFQHAVSAACREHGISAGTVTGFTTGGVAGLTTLEFEPGMVNHDLKAALDVFSPYLDEKGHVVPYCHHETWHDDN
;
A
#
# COMPACT_ATOMS: atom_id res chain seq x y z
N MET A 1 26.29 -2.81 -14.44
CA MET A 1 25.06 -2.23 -13.85
C MET A 1 25.02 -2.59 -12.37
N ALA A 2 24.79 -1.62 -11.51
CA ALA A 2 24.64 -1.86 -10.08
C ALA A 2 23.17 -1.96 -9.70
N VAL A 3 22.85 -2.89 -8.82
CA VAL A 3 21.50 -3.08 -8.29
C VAL A 3 21.59 -3.12 -6.76
N TYR A 4 20.73 -2.33 -6.11
CA TYR A 4 20.53 -2.38 -4.67
C TYR A 4 19.08 -2.76 -4.39
N THR A 5 18.88 -3.70 -3.50
CA THR A 5 17.54 -4.18 -3.13
C THR A 5 17.38 -4.10 -1.61
N GLU A 6 16.26 -3.56 -1.18
CA GLU A 6 15.90 -3.49 0.23
C GLU A 6 14.46 -3.99 0.41
N LYS A 7 14.21 -4.69 1.51
CA LYS A 7 12.90 -5.19 1.87
C LYS A 7 12.44 -4.53 3.16
N LYS A 8 11.21 -4.04 3.17
CA LYS A 8 10.54 -3.51 4.36
C LYS A 8 9.26 -4.28 4.63
N THR A 9 8.95 -4.45 5.89
CA THR A 9 7.71 -5.09 6.33
C THR A 9 6.92 -4.10 7.20
N TYR A 10 5.65 -3.97 6.90
CA TYR A 10 4.73 -3.09 7.63
C TYR A 10 3.60 -3.90 8.21
N GLN A 11 3.21 -3.59 9.44
CA GLN A 11 2.06 -4.19 10.08
C GLN A 11 0.84 -3.30 9.86
N THR A 12 -0.10 -3.76 9.06
CA THR A 12 -1.37 -3.06 8.87
C THR A 12 -2.30 -3.32 10.06
N LYS A 13 -3.12 -2.33 10.42
CA LYS A 13 -3.95 -2.38 11.64
C LYS A 13 -5.44 -2.36 11.39
N ALA A 14 -5.86 -1.97 10.20
CA ALA A 14 -7.26 -1.74 9.92
C ALA A 14 -7.58 -1.91 8.45
N HIS A 15 -8.86 -2.10 8.16
CA HIS A 15 -9.43 -1.98 6.84
C HIS A 15 -9.04 -0.64 6.19
N MET A 16 -8.51 -0.70 4.99
CA MET A 16 -8.00 0.45 4.22
C MET A 16 -6.99 1.31 4.99
N GLY A 17 -6.10 0.67 5.74
CA GLY A 17 -4.99 1.35 6.38
C GLY A 17 -4.00 1.88 5.35
N MET A 18 -3.49 3.10 5.56
CA MET A 18 -2.50 3.73 4.69
C MET A 18 -1.24 4.03 5.47
N ILE A 19 -0.11 3.74 4.86
CA ILE A 19 1.21 3.94 5.46
C ILE A 19 2.03 4.76 4.47
N ASP A 20 2.59 5.88 4.96
CA ASP A 20 3.54 6.69 4.19
C ASP A 20 4.90 6.00 4.21
N VAL A 21 5.36 5.59 3.05
CA VAL A 21 6.65 4.90 2.88
C VAL A 21 7.70 5.77 2.19
N THR A 22 7.45 7.08 2.08
CA THR A 22 8.34 8.02 1.39
C THR A 22 9.75 8.00 1.99
N GLU A 23 9.86 8.07 3.31
CA GLU A 23 11.17 8.06 3.98
C GLU A 23 11.93 6.76 3.75
N ASP A 24 11.25 5.62 3.70
CA ASP A 24 11.89 4.33 3.42
C ASP A 24 12.47 4.30 2.00
N PHE A 25 11.76 4.86 1.02
CA PHE A 25 12.30 5.04 -0.33
C PHE A 25 13.52 5.96 -0.34
N GLN A 26 13.46 7.08 0.37
CA GLN A 26 14.59 8.02 0.47
C GLN A 26 15.81 7.37 1.12
N HIS A 27 15.61 6.60 2.19
CA HIS A 27 16.69 5.85 2.84
C HIS A 27 17.31 4.81 1.94
N ALA A 28 16.49 4.06 1.20
CA ALA A 28 16.98 3.05 0.25
C ALA A 28 17.80 3.69 -0.88
N VAL A 29 17.35 4.81 -1.43
CA VAL A 29 18.11 5.57 -2.43
C VAL A 29 19.43 6.06 -1.86
N SER A 30 19.41 6.64 -0.67
CA SER A 30 20.62 7.14 0.00
C SER A 30 21.62 6.01 0.27
N ALA A 31 21.15 4.83 0.68
CA ALA A 31 21.99 3.66 0.89
C ALA A 31 22.59 3.16 -0.43
N ALA A 32 21.81 3.10 -1.50
CA ALA A 32 22.27 2.72 -2.82
C ALA A 32 23.39 3.65 -3.33
N CYS A 33 23.22 4.96 -3.15
CA CYS A 33 24.24 5.94 -3.52
C CYS A 33 25.52 5.79 -2.70
N ARG A 34 25.38 5.70 -1.39
CA ARG A 34 26.49 5.69 -0.44
C ARG A 34 27.27 4.36 -0.47
N GLU A 35 26.57 3.24 -0.48
CA GLU A 35 27.19 1.91 -0.31
C GLU A 35 27.54 1.24 -1.63
N HIS A 36 26.86 1.57 -2.71
CA HIS A 36 27.00 0.93 -4.01
C HIS A 36 27.40 1.88 -5.13
N GLY A 37 27.64 3.16 -4.81
CA GLY A 37 28.11 4.15 -5.78
C GLY A 37 27.13 4.46 -6.90
N ILE A 38 25.84 4.17 -6.71
CA ILE A 38 24.81 4.45 -7.70
C ILE A 38 24.52 5.95 -7.70
N SER A 39 24.76 6.61 -8.84
CA SER A 39 24.57 8.06 -8.97
C SER A 39 23.36 8.45 -9.81
N ALA A 40 22.84 7.52 -10.60
CA ALA A 40 21.63 7.71 -11.41
C ALA A 40 20.98 6.35 -11.67
N GLY A 41 19.66 6.34 -11.80
CA GLY A 41 18.94 5.07 -12.05
C GLY A 41 17.45 5.22 -11.82
N THR A 42 16.80 4.09 -11.64
CA THR A 42 15.37 3.97 -11.31
C THR A 42 15.18 3.35 -9.94
N VAL A 43 14.11 3.76 -9.28
CA VAL A 43 13.64 3.10 -8.07
C VAL A 43 12.33 2.40 -8.41
N THR A 44 12.25 1.11 -8.09
CA THR A 44 11.03 0.33 -8.27
C THR A 44 10.52 -0.13 -6.92
N GLY A 45 9.31 0.25 -6.59
CA GLY A 45 8.59 -0.27 -5.42
C GLY A 45 7.66 -1.40 -5.82
N PHE A 46 7.63 -2.45 -5.02
CA PHE A 46 6.75 -3.59 -5.24
C PHE A 46 6.19 -4.09 -3.91
N THR A 47 4.88 -4.33 -3.85
CA THR A 47 4.24 -4.95 -2.70
C THR A 47 3.87 -6.40 -3.02
N THR A 48 4.16 -7.31 -2.09
CA THR A 48 3.86 -8.73 -2.24
C THR A 48 2.49 -9.11 -1.68
N GLY A 49 1.82 -8.20 -0.99
CA GLY A 49 0.48 -8.46 -0.43
C GLY A 49 -0.59 -8.53 -1.51
N GLY A 50 -1.43 -9.56 -1.47
CA GLY A 50 -2.52 -9.75 -2.44
C GLY A 50 -3.60 -8.67 -2.36
N VAL A 51 -3.75 -8.04 -1.21
CA VAL A 51 -4.73 -6.98 -0.95
C VAL A 51 -4.08 -5.64 -0.66
N ALA A 52 -2.80 -5.51 -0.95
CA ALA A 52 -2.04 -4.29 -0.74
C ALA A 52 -1.65 -3.68 -2.09
N GLY A 53 -1.65 -2.36 -2.15
CA GLY A 53 -1.21 -1.59 -3.31
C GLY A 53 -0.20 -0.53 -2.91
N LEU A 54 0.58 -0.09 -3.86
CA LEU A 54 1.51 1.01 -3.72
C LEU A 54 1.11 2.10 -4.70
N THR A 55 1.00 3.32 -4.22
CA THR A 55 0.61 4.45 -5.06
C THR A 55 1.28 5.74 -4.61
N THR A 56 1.18 6.77 -5.41
CA THR A 56 1.61 8.13 -5.04
C THR A 56 0.40 9.02 -4.90
N LEU A 57 0.34 9.74 -3.80
CA LEU A 57 -0.69 10.73 -3.55
C LEU A 57 -0.20 11.74 -2.49
N GLU A 58 -0.93 12.82 -2.31
CA GLU A 58 -0.68 13.73 -1.20
C GLU A 58 -1.11 13.06 0.11
N PHE A 59 -0.16 12.89 1.03
CA PHE A 59 -0.43 12.26 2.32
C PHE A 59 -0.98 13.29 3.31
N GLU A 60 -2.17 13.81 3.01
CA GLU A 60 -2.87 14.79 3.82
C GLU A 60 -3.88 14.07 4.73
N PRO A 61 -3.99 14.43 6.03
CA PRO A 61 -4.81 13.67 7.00
C PRO A 61 -6.27 13.46 6.62
N GLY A 62 -6.94 14.47 6.08
CA GLY A 62 -8.33 14.34 5.61
C GLY A 62 -8.46 13.38 4.43
N MET A 63 -7.51 13.46 3.51
CA MET A 63 -7.43 12.57 2.35
C MET A 63 -7.26 11.10 2.76
N VAL A 64 -6.22 10.81 3.54
CA VAL A 64 -5.85 9.42 3.85
C VAL A 64 -6.71 8.78 4.92
N ASN A 65 -7.27 9.58 5.84
CA ASN A 65 -8.10 9.05 6.92
C ASN A 65 -9.59 9.02 6.60
N HIS A 66 -10.03 9.77 5.59
CA HIS A 66 -11.44 9.88 5.27
C HIS A 66 -11.75 9.81 3.78
N ASP A 67 -11.28 10.76 2.98
CA ASP A 67 -11.81 10.97 1.61
C ASP A 67 -11.53 9.81 0.67
N LEU A 68 -10.31 9.29 0.67
CA LEU A 68 -9.94 8.16 -0.19
C LEU A 68 -10.69 6.88 0.23
N LYS A 69 -10.80 6.65 1.52
CA LYS A 69 -11.56 5.53 2.06
C LYS A 69 -13.04 5.62 1.68
N ALA A 70 -13.65 6.77 1.83
CA ALA A 70 -15.03 7.00 1.44
C ALA A 70 -15.24 6.79 -0.07
N ALA A 71 -14.29 7.24 -0.89
CA ALA A 71 -14.35 7.03 -2.35
C ALA A 71 -14.27 5.54 -2.72
N LEU A 72 -13.38 4.78 -2.07
CA LEU A 72 -13.26 3.34 -2.30
C LEU A 72 -14.52 2.59 -1.83
N ASP A 73 -15.12 2.99 -0.74
CA ASP A 73 -16.36 2.40 -0.22
C ASP A 73 -17.57 2.60 -1.15
N VAL A 74 -17.54 3.60 -2.04
CA VAL A 74 -18.60 3.80 -3.03
C VAL A 74 -18.71 2.64 -4.02
N PHE A 75 -17.59 2.11 -4.49
CA PHE A 75 -17.61 1.06 -5.51
C PHE A 75 -17.15 -0.32 -5.02
N SER A 76 -16.58 -0.39 -3.83
CA SER A 76 -16.14 -1.67 -3.24
C SER A 76 -16.27 -1.65 -1.72
N PRO A 77 -17.49 -1.49 -1.19
CA PRO A 77 -17.69 -1.42 0.25
C PRO A 77 -17.42 -2.77 0.92
N TYR A 78 -16.80 -2.74 2.09
CA TYR A 78 -16.63 -3.92 2.93
C TYR A 78 -17.93 -4.27 3.68
N LEU A 79 -18.64 -3.25 4.17
CA LEU A 79 -19.91 -3.42 4.88
C LEU A 79 -21.05 -2.77 4.10
N ASP A 80 -22.24 -3.37 4.19
CA ASP A 80 -23.47 -2.80 3.69
C ASP A 80 -24.02 -1.71 4.65
N GLU A 81 -25.14 -1.11 4.28
CA GLU A 81 -25.82 -0.07 5.08
C GLU A 81 -26.26 -0.56 6.47
N LYS A 82 -26.40 -1.87 6.66
CA LYS A 82 -26.77 -2.50 7.92
C LYS A 82 -25.58 -2.97 8.73
N GLY A 83 -24.37 -2.77 8.25
CA GLY A 83 -23.13 -3.19 8.89
C GLY A 83 -22.79 -4.65 8.70
N HIS A 84 -23.40 -5.34 7.74
CA HIS A 84 -23.04 -6.72 7.37
C HIS A 84 -21.96 -6.72 6.31
N VAL A 85 -21.07 -7.72 6.34
CA VAL A 85 -20.05 -7.92 5.30
C VAL A 85 -20.73 -8.15 3.96
N VAL A 86 -20.33 -7.39 2.94
CA VAL A 86 -20.85 -7.54 1.58
C VAL A 86 -20.42 -8.90 1.01
N PRO A 87 -21.37 -9.73 0.51
CA PRO A 87 -21.05 -11.07 0.03
C PRO A 87 -20.47 -11.02 -1.39
N TYR A 88 -19.17 -10.81 -1.51
CA TYR A 88 -18.48 -10.87 -2.79
C TYR A 88 -18.26 -12.31 -3.25
N CYS A 89 -18.26 -12.55 -4.57
CA CYS A 89 -18.11 -13.87 -5.14
C CYS A 89 -16.81 -14.59 -4.74
N HIS A 90 -15.72 -13.85 -4.51
CA HIS A 90 -14.45 -14.46 -4.11
C HIS A 90 -14.50 -15.06 -2.70
N HIS A 91 -15.41 -14.62 -1.83
CA HIS A 91 -15.62 -15.26 -0.53
C HIS A 91 -16.05 -16.72 -0.66
N GLU A 92 -16.84 -17.02 -1.70
CA GLU A 92 -17.32 -18.37 -1.95
C GLU A 92 -16.29 -19.24 -2.67
N THR A 93 -15.54 -18.65 -3.61
CA THR A 93 -14.58 -19.38 -4.44
C THR A 93 -13.29 -19.70 -3.73
N TRP A 94 -12.78 -18.79 -2.92
CA TRP A 94 -11.51 -18.93 -2.19
C TRP A 94 -11.71 -19.11 -0.69
N HIS A 95 -12.95 -19.04 -0.22
CA HIS A 95 -13.31 -19.19 1.20
C HIS A 95 -12.56 -18.20 2.11
N ASP A 96 -12.33 -17.00 1.63
CA ASP A 96 -11.75 -15.90 2.41
C ASP A 96 -12.57 -14.62 2.22
N ASP A 97 -12.35 -13.63 3.08
CA ASP A 97 -13.07 -12.37 3.11
C ASP A 97 -12.16 -11.15 2.85
N ASN A 98 -11.12 -11.35 2.12
CA ASN A 98 -10.19 -10.27 1.73
C ASN A 98 -10.85 -9.15 0.92
#